data_c3d8bf17d9e099210c85c0e759117759
#
_entry.id   c3d8bf17d9e099210c85c0e759117759
#
_cell.length_a   1.000
_cell.length_b   1.000
_cell.length_c   1.000
_cell.angle_alpha   90.00
_cell.angle_beta   90.00
_cell.angle_gamma   90.00
#
_symmetry.space_group_name_H-M   'P 1'
#
loop_
_entity.id
_entity.type
_entity.pdbx_description
1 polymer ?
#
loop_
_entity_poly.entity_id
_entity_poly.type
_entity_poly.pdbx_seq_one_letter_code
_entity_poly.pdbx_strand_id
1 'polypeptide(L)'
;MAAFLDPGQWGREFSASMEGYDRMAGLWIVGEDMPQASNRVTLHKKIKDKHGMPIPNVHFSDHENDIKMRNHAWKQSIALYESVGATKTIKTPPYPSTHNLGTNRMSAKASDGVVNKYGQTWDVKNLFISDGSQFTTGAAENPTLTIVALAMRQAKYIAKQMSSKAI
;
A
#
# COMPACT_ATOMS: atom_id res chain seq x y z
N MET A 1 -1.19 10.63 19.30
CA MET A 1 -1.50 9.21 19.58
C MET A 1 -2.97 9.02 19.96
N ALA A 2 -3.53 9.85 20.85
CA ALA A 2 -4.94 9.75 21.27
C ALA A 2 -5.96 9.80 20.11
N ALA A 3 -5.73 10.63 19.10
CA ALA A 3 -6.60 10.70 17.91
C ALA A 3 -6.65 9.40 17.07
N PHE A 4 -5.67 8.52 17.24
CA PHE A 4 -5.66 7.19 16.62
C PHE A 4 -6.42 6.14 17.44
N LEU A 5 -6.60 6.38 18.74
CA LEU A 5 -7.22 5.41 19.64
C LEU A 5 -8.74 5.48 19.62
N ASP A 6 -9.30 6.69 19.48
CA ASP A 6 -10.74 6.89 19.46
C ASP A 6 -11.10 8.12 18.61
N PRO A 7 -11.02 8.00 17.28
CA PRO A 7 -11.25 9.11 16.39
C PRO A 7 -12.72 9.55 16.45
N GLY A 8 -12.94 10.84 16.68
CA GLY A 8 -14.26 11.45 16.73
C GLY A 8 -14.86 11.60 18.12
N GLN A 9 -14.21 11.11 19.17
CA GLN A 9 -14.60 11.41 20.56
C GLN A 9 -14.01 12.72 21.05
N TRP A 10 -14.75 13.39 21.91
CA TRP A 10 -14.33 14.61 22.62
C TRP A 10 -15.05 14.71 23.97
N GLY A 11 -14.59 15.61 24.85
CA GLY A 11 -15.21 15.84 26.15
C GLY A 11 -15.02 14.65 27.11
N ARG A 12 -16.07 14.32 27.86
CA ARG A 12 -16.02 13.31 28.93
C ARG A 12 -15.67 11.90 28.43
N GLU A 13 -16.18 11.51 27.26
CA GLU A 13 -15.90 10.18 26.68
C GLU A 13 -14.44 10.04 26.27
N PHE A 14 -13.87 11.10 25.71
CA PHE A 14 -12.45 11.14 25.39
C PHE A 14 -11.59 11.11 26.65
N SER A 15 -11.94 11.90 27.71
CA SER A 15 -11.25 11.87 28.99
C SER A 15 -11.27 10.48 29.61
N ALA A 16 -12.41 9.81 29.64
CA ALA A 16 -12.53 8.44 30.15
C ALA A 16 -11.67 7.44 29.37
N SER A 17 -11.57 7.59 28.03
CA SER A 17 -10.67 6.79 27.22
C SER A 17 -9.20 7.06 27.57
N MET A 18 -8.83 8.33 27.80
CA MET A 18 -7.46 8.70 28.17
C MET A 18 -7.07 8.23 29.59
N GLU A 19 -8.00 8.27 30.55
CA GLU A 19 -7.78 7.72 31.90
C GLU A 19 -7.51 6.21 31.88
N GLY A 20 -8.06 5.49 30.90
CA GLY A 20 -7.81 4.08 30.70
C GLY A 20 -6.55 3.74 29.89
N TYR A 21 -5.74 4.72 29.47
CA TYR A 21 -4.64 4.55 28.54
C TYR A 21 -3.64 3.46 28.93
N ASP A 22 -3.28 3.38 30.21
CA ASP A 22 -2.34 2.38 30.75
C ASP A 22 -2.87 0.93 30.67
N ARG A 23 -4.14 0.78 30.38
CA ARG A 23 -4.83 -0.53 30.27
C ARG A 23 -5.30 -0.82 28.85
N MET A 24 -4.85 -0.04 27.87
CA MET A 24 -5.18 -0.24 26.47
C MET A 24 -4.14 -1.13 25.79
N ALA A 25 -4.62 -2.04 24.97
CA ALA A 25 -3.81 -2.81 24.03
C ALA A 25 -4.43 -2.70 22.63
N GLY A 26 -3.61 -2.74 21.58
CA GLY A 26 -4.07 -2.63 20.20
C GLY A 26 -3.53 -3.74 19.33
N LEU A 27 -4.30 -4.14 18.32
CA LEU A 27 -3.89 -5.03 17.24
C LEU A 27 -3.83 -4.24 15.93
N TRP A 28 -2.71 -4.37 15.23
CA TRP A 28 -2.61 -3.96 13.84
C TRP A 28 -3.05 -5.13 12.96
N ILE A 29 -4.04 -4.87 12.11
CA ILE A 29 -4.48 -5.83 11.11
C ILE A 29 -3.76 -5.47 9.82
N VAL A 30 -2.91 -6.37 9.35
CA VAL A 30 -2.21 -6.24 8.08
C VAL A 30 -2.78 -7.29 7.13
N GLY A 31 -3.40 -6.84 6.06
CA GLY A 31 -4.00 -7.70 5.05
C GLY A 31 -3.56 -7.30 3.65
N GLU A 32 -3.72 -8.19 2.70
CA GLU A 32 -3.45 -7.93 1.30
C GLU A 32 -4.65 -7.26 0.64
N ASP A 33 -4.43 -6.09 0.03
CA ASP A 33 -5.43 -5.44 -0.81
C ASP A 33 -5.45 -6.06 -2.21
N MET A 34 -6.63 -6.32 -2.73
CA MET A 34 -6.81 -6.88 -4.07
C MET A 34 -6.49 -5.85 -5.15
N PRO A 35 -5.61 -6.17 -6.10
CA PRO A 35 -5.31 -5.27 -7.21
C PRO A 35 -6.54 -5.03 -8.08
N GLN A 36 -6.82 -3.77 -8.41
CA GLN A 36 -7.94 -3.35 -9.24
C GLN A 36 -7.48 -2.43 -10.36
N ALA A 37 -7.96 -2.64 -11.58
CA ALA A 37 -7.63 -1.78 -12.71
C ALA A 37 -8.17 -0.34 -12.55
N SER A 38 -9.17 -0.12 -11.71
CA SER A 38 -9.69 1.20 -11.35
C SER A 38 -8.74 1.98 -10.43
N ASN A 39 -7.97 1.29 -9.57
CA ASN A 39 -6.98 1.90 -8.68
C ASN A 39 -5.73 2.26 -9.49
N ARG A 40 -5.63 3.54 -9.87
CA ARG A 40 -4.60 4.01 -10.80
C ARG A 40 -4.22 5.46 -10.58
N VAL A 41 -3.06 5.82 -11.06
CA VAL A 41 -2.64 7.22 -11.21
C VAL A 41 -2.89 7.65 -12.65
N THR A 42 -3.58 8.77 -12.82
CA THR A 42 -3.81 9.40 -14.12
C THR A 42 -3.29 10.84 -14.09
N LEU A 43 -3.22 11.50 -15.23
CA LEU A 43 -2.92 12.92 -15.29
C LEU A 43 -4.20 13.73 -15.07
N HIS A 44 -4.11 14.78 -14.23
CA HIS A 44 -5.24 15.65 -13.98
C HIS A 44 -5.58 16.48 -15.22
N LYS A 45 -6.86 16.50 -15.62
CA LYS A 45 -7.29 17.11 -16.89
C LYS A 45 -7.14 18.63 -16.95
N LYS A 46 -7.21 19.31 -15.80
CA LYS A 46 -7.26 20.79 -15.73
C LYS A 46 -6.14 21.40 -14.90
N ILE A 47 -5.73 20.75 -13.82
CA ILE A 47 -4.75 21.30 -12.88
C ILE A 47 -3.34 20.95 -13.33
N LYS A 48 -2.48 21.97 -13.35
CA LYS A 48 -1.08 21.86 -13.72
C LYS A 48 -0.20 22.35 -12.57
N ASP A 49 1.03 21.87 -12.53
CA ASP A 49 2.05 22.37 -11.63
C ASP A 49 2.66 23.72 -12.11
N LYS A 50 3.63 24.25 -11.37
CA LYS A 50 4.34 25.50 -11.70
C LYS A 50 5.13 25.46 -13.02
N HIS A 51 5.36 24.28 -13.58
CA HIS A 51 6.06 24.08 -14.86
C HIS A 51 5.09 23.83 -16.03
N GLY A 52 3.77 23.88 -15.79
CA GLY A 52 2.76 23.64 -16.78
C GLY A 52 2.46 22.17 -17.06
N MET A 53 3.05 21.25 -16.27
CA MET A 53 2.80 19.79 -16.38
C MET A 53 1.53 19.41 -15.64
N PRO A 54 0.68 18.51 -16.20
CA PRO A 54 -0.48 17.99 -15.47
C PRO A 54 -0.05 17.31 -14.17
N ILE A 55 -0.70 17.64 -13.06
CA ILE A 55 -0.44 16.96 -11.79
C ILE A 55 -1.01 15.53 -11.79
N PRO A 56 -0.46 14.60 -10.98
CA PRO A 56 -1.04 13.28 -10.81
C PRO A 56 -2.43 13.37 -10.18
N ASN A 57 -3.33 12.52 -10.66
CA ASN A 57 -4.64 12.28 -10.09
C ASN A 57 -4.70 10.82 -9.65
N VAL A 58 -4.68 10.59 -8.33
CA VAL A 58 -4.68 9.27 -7.73
C VAL A 58 -6.12 8.85 -7.45
N HIS A 59 -6.50 7.69 -7.94
CA HIS A 59 -7.77 7.05 -7.62
C HIS A 59 -7.52 5.74 -6.89
N PHE A 60 -8.18 5.57 -5.74
CA PHE A 60 -8.16 4.36 -4.94
C PHE A 60 -9.54 4.09 -4.34
N SER A 61 -9.95 2.83 -4.35
CA SER A 61 -11.12 2.33 -3.65
C SER A 61 -10.85 0.91 -3.15
N ASP A 62 -11.41 0.58 -1.98
CA ASP A 62 -11.33 -0.79 -1.44
C ASP A 62 -12.05 -1.77 -2.36
N HIS A 63 -11.49 -2.94 -2.55
CA HIS A 63 -12.19 -4.06 -3.16
C HIS A 63 -13.18 -4.68 -2.14
N GLU A 64 -14.25 -5.31 -2.61
CA GLU A 64 -15.22 -5.97 -1.74
C GLU A 64 -14.58 -7.00 -0.81
N ASN A 65 -13.58 -7.73 -1.31
CA ASN A 65 -12.84 -8.71 -0.52
C ASN A 65 -12.04 -8.05 0.61
N ASP A 66 -11.46 -6.88 0.38
CA ASP A 66 -10.66 -6.15 1.38
C ASP A 66 -11.56 -5.70 2.53
N ILE A 67 -12.78 -5.25 2.22
CA ILE A 67 -13.81 -4.92 3.21
C ILE A 67 -14.23 -6.15 4.01
N LYS A 68 -14.45 -7.28 3.35
CA LYS A 68 -14.80 -8.55 4.01
C LYS A 68 -13.68 -9.06 4.92
N MET A 69 -12.45 -9.03 4.46
CA MET A 69 -11.25 -9.39 5.22
C MET A 69 -11.12 -8.53 6.48
N ARG A 70 -11.22 -7.22 6.35
CA ARG A 70 -11.16 -6.28 7.47
C ARG A 70 -12.26 -6.54 8.50
N ASN A 71 -13.49 -6.75 8.06
CA ASN A 71 -14.61 -7.07 8.96
C ASN A 71 -14.41 -8.40 9.69
N HIS A 72 -13.89 -9.41 8.99
CA HIS A 72 -13.54 -10.69 9.60
C HIS A 72 -12.46 -10.53 10.66
N ALA A 73 -11.37 -9.82 10.34
CA ALA A 73 -10.26 -9.58 11.25
C ALA A 73 -10.71 -8.79 12.50
N TRP A 74 -11.54 -7.77 12.35
CA TRP A 74 -12.14 -7.06 13.49
C TRP A 74 -12.95 -8.00 14.39
N LYS A 75 -13.79 -8.86 13.81
CA LYS A 75 -14.56 -9.82 14.59
C LYS A 75 -13.67 -10.76 15.40
N GLN A 76 -12.60 -11.29 14.80
CA GLN A 76 -11.65 -12.16 15.48
C GLN A 76 -10.87 -11.41 16.57
N SER A 77 -10.43 -10.19 16.30
CA SER A 77 -9.71 -9.35 17.26
C SER A 77 -10.58 -8.99 18.47
N ILE A 78 -11.84 -8.66 18.26
CA ILE A 78 -12.79 -8.38 19.33
C ILE A 78 -12.97 -9.61 20.22
N ALA A 79 -13.25 -10.77 19.63
CA ALA A 79 -13.42 -12.03 20.37
C ALA A 79 -12.16 -12.40 21.18
N LEU A 80 -10.98 -12.16 20.61
CA LEU A 80 -9.71 -12.36 21.32
C LEU A 80 -9.61 -11.47 22.56
N TYR A 81 -9.87 -10.17 22.43
CA TYR A 81 -9.81 -9.24 23.56
C TYR A 81 -10.87 -9.54 24.61
N GLU A 82 -12.08 -9.87 24.23
CA GLU A 82 -13.16 -10.28 25.14
C GLU A 82 -12.78 -11.54 25.92
N SER A 83 -12.11 -12.51 25.28
CA SER A 83 -11.68 -13.74 25.95
C SER A 83 -10.64 -13.54 27.05
N VAL A 84 -9.90 -12.42 27.01
CA VAL A 84 -8.93 -12.03 28.05
C VAL A 84 -9.46 -10.95 28.99
N GLY A 85 -10.77 -10.67 28.97
CA GLY A 85 -11.45 -9.79 29.91
C GLY A 85 -11.50 -8.32 29.50
N ALA A 86 -11.32 -7.97 28.23
CA ALA A 86 -11.54 -6.61 27.78
C ALA A 86 -13.00 -6.19 27.95
N THR A 87 -13.22 -5.05 28.56
CA THR A 87 -14.55 -4.50 28.85
C THR A 87 -15.06 -3.54 27.77
N LYS A 88 -14.16 -3.06 26.89
CA LYS A 88 -14.46 -2.16 25.78
C LYS A 88 -13.56 -2.48 24.61
N THR A 89 -14.10 -2.49 23.39
CA THR A 89 -13.33 -2.58 22.15
C THR A 89 -13.59 -1.37 21.26
N ILE A 90 -12.57 -0.85 20.63
CA ILE A 90 -12.62 0.31 19.76
C ILE A 90 -12.14 -0.09 18.37
N LYS A 91 -12.98 0.12 17.35
CA LYS A 91 -12.59 -0.05 15.94
C LYS A 91 -12.03 1.27 15.44
N THR A 92 -10.75 1.31 15.13
CA THR A 92 -10.16 2.47 14.47
C THR A 92 -10.44 2.46 12.97
N PRO A 93 -10.51 3.63 12.32
CA PRO A 93 -10.53 3.68 10.86
C PRO A 93 -9.30 2.98 10.27
N PRO A 94 -9.39 2.50 9.01
CA PRO A 94 -8.21 1.98 8.32
C PRO A 94 -7.09 3.01 8.34
N TYR A 95 -5.91 2.60 8.76
CA TYR A 95 -4.72 3.45 8.71
C TYR A 95 -4.29 3.64 7.25
N PRO A 96 -3.90 4.84 6.82
CA PRO A 96 -3.39 5.05 5.47
C PRO A 96 -2.20 4.13 5.21
N SER A 97 -2.27 3.35 4.13
CA SER A 97 -1.19 2.44 3.76
C SER A 97 0.06 3.22 3.36
N THR A 98 1.22 2.73 3.77
CA THR A 98 2.54 3.19 3.31
C THR A 98 3.16 2.21 2.31
N HIS A 99 2.48 1.13 1.99
CA HIS A 99 2.91 0.10 1.03
C HIS A 99 2.18 0.28 -0.32
N ASN A 100 2.35 1.45 -0.94
CA ASN A 100 1.73 1.73 -2.24
C ASN A 100 2.48 0.97 -3.34
N LEU A 101 1.81 -0.01 -3.96
CA LEU A 101 2.40 -0.97 -4.89
C LEU A 101 1.59 -1.04 -6.20
N GLY A 102 2.18 -1.57 -7.27
CA GLY A 102 1.46 -2.04 -8.45
C GLY A 102 1.12 -0.99 -9.53
N THR A 103 1.44 0.29 -9.36
CA THR A 103 1.11 1.32 -10.38
C THR A 103 1.89 1.19 -11.68
N ASN A 104 3.03 0.47 -11.68
CA ASN A 104 3.85 0.13 -12.84
C ASN A 104 4.14 -1.37 -12.87
N ARG A 105 3.10 -2.20 -12.64
CA ARG A 105 3.26 -3.63 -12.40
C ARG A 105 4.05 -4.35 -13.49
N MET A 106 4.87 -5.31 -13.07
CA MET A 106 5.59 -6.17 -13.98
C MET A 106 4.66 -7.22 -14.63
N SER A 107 5.05 -7.66 -15.81
CA SER A 107 4.30 -8.66 -16.58
C SER A 107 5.20 -9.49 -17.47
N ALA A 108 4.68 -10.62 -17.95
CA ALA A 108 5.34 -11.44 -18.96
C ALA A 108 5.17 -10.90 -20.38
N LYS A 109 4.16 -10.05 -20.62
CA LYS A 109 3.81 -9.48 -21.92
C LYS A 109 3.54 -7.99 -21.80
N ALA A 110 3.85 -7.24 -22.85
CA ALA A 110 3.62 -5.80 -22.91
C ALA A 110 2.14 -5.40 -22.75
N SER A 111 1.20 -6.25 -23.16
CA SER A 111 -0.24 -6.00 -22.97
C SER A 111 -0.71 -5.99 -21.52
N ASP A 112 0.04 -6.62 -20.61
CA ASP A 112 -0.45 -7.00 -19.30
C ASP A 112 0.17 -6.17 -18.16
N GLY A 113 1.16 -5.33 -18.48
CA GLY A 113 1.84 -4.48 -17.50
C GLY A 113 2.80 -3.48 -18.12
N VAL A 114 3.51 -2.76 -17.27
CA VAL A 114 4.38 -1.65 -17.67
C VAL A 114 5.83 -2.08 -17.86
N VAL A 115 6.31 -3.01 -17.04
CA VAL A 115 7.71 -3.46 -17.04
C VAL A 115 7.83 -4.98 -17.16
N ASN A 116 8.96 -5.43 -17.68
CA ASN A 116 9.32 -6.84 -17.71
C ASN A 116 9.91 -7.32 -16.37
N LYS A 117 10.30 -8.60 -16.29
CA LYS A 117 10.90 -9.21 -15.08
C LYS A 117 12.17 -8.53 -14.55
N TYR A 118 12.79 -7.63 -15.30
CA TYR A 118 13.97 -6.86 -14.87
C TYR A 118 13.61 -5.40 -14.53
N GLY A 119 12.32 -5.06 -14.47
CA GLY A 119 11.88 -3.70 -14.26
C GLY A 119 12.12 -2.75 -15.44
N GLN A 120 12.50 -3.27 -16.61
CA GLN A 120 12.65 -2.51 -17.85
C GLN A 120 11.28 -2.27 -18.46
N THR A 121 10.98 -1.03 -18.84
CA THR A 121 9.69 -0.72 -19.46
C THR A 121 9.58 -1.34 -20.85
N TRP A 122 8.35 -1.72 -21.22
CA TRP A 122 8.09 -2.30 -22.53
C TRP A 122 8.21 -1.28 -23.66
N ASP A 123 7.79 -0.04 -23.40
CA ASP A 123 7.72 1.00 -24.43
C ASP A 123 9.04 1.75 -24.61
N VAL A 124 9.84 1.90 -23.55
CA VAL A 124 11.08 2.68 -23.57
C VAL A 124 12.23 1.83 -23.04
N LYS A 125 13.06 1.29 -23.93
CA LYS A 125 14.09 0.27 -23.61
C LYS A 125 15.17 0.72 -22.62
N ASN A 126 15.46 2.01 -22.52
CA ASN A 126 16.45 2.56 -21.60
C ASN A 126 15.81 3.17 -20.32
N LEU A 127 14.52 2.91 -20.08
CA LEU A 127 13.81 3.30 -18.87
C LEU A 127 13.55 2.09 -17.98
N PHE A 128 13.87 2.23 -16.69
CA PHE A 128 13.70 1.19 -15.68
C PHE A 128 12.95 1.72 -14.48
N ILE A 129 12.11 0.88 -13.88
CA ILE A 129 11.41 1.14 -12.63
C ILE A 129 12.07 0.30 -11.54
N SER A 130 12.46 0.92 -10.42
CA SER A 130 13.27 0.29 -9.36
C SER A 130 12.66 0.46 -7.97
N ASP A 131 11.34 0.38 -7.86
CA ASP A 131 10.60 0.52 -6.61
C ASP A 131 9.42 -0.47 -6.51
N GLY A 132 8.59 -0.35 -5.48
CA GLY A 132 7.46 -1.23 -5.24
C GLY A 132 6.32 -1.10 -6.25
N SER A 133 6.31 -0.06 -7.10
CA SER A 133 5.27 0.09 -8.12
C SER A 133 5.27 -1.03 -9.17
N GLN A 134 6.38 -1.76 -9.32
CA GLN A 134 6.48 -2.91 -10.21
C GLN A 134 5.85 -4.21 -9.67
N PHE A 135 5.44 -4.27 -8.39
CA PHE A 135 4.77 -5.46 -7.86
C PHE A 135 3.40 -5.69 -8.48
N THR A 136 3.01 -6.95 -8.57
CA THR A 136 1.68 -7.36 -9.05
C THR A 136 0.65 -7.40 -7.93
N THR A 137 1.09 -7.74 -6.71
CA THR A 137 0.30 -7.79 -5.48
C THR A 137 1.16 -7.34 -4.30
N GLY A 138 0.54 -6.99 -3.18
CA GLY A 138 1.24 -6.47 -2.01
C GLY A 138 1.65 -7.52 -1.00
N ALA A 139 0.90 -8.62 -0.89
CA ALA A 139 0.91 -9.52 0.26
C ALA A 139 0.70 -8.80 1.61
N ALA A 140 0.72 -9.54 2.71
CA ALA A 140 0.55 -8.98 4.05
C ALA A 140 1.88 -8.62 4.74
N GLU A 141 2.99 -8.61 4.00
CA GLU A 141 4.35 -8.43 4.52
C GLU A 141 4.98 -7.11 4.06
N ASN A 142 6.01 -6.68 4.78
CA ASN A 142 6.77 -5.48 4.42
C ASN A 142 7.59 -5.71 3.15
N PRO A 143 7.44 -4.90 2.08
CA PRO A 143 8.00 -5.21 0.75
C PRO A 143 9.45 -4.79 0.55
N THR A 144 10.07 -4.05 1.47
CA THR A 144 11.34 -3.34 1.25
C THR A 144 12.50 -4.29 0.88
N LEU A 145 12.64 -5.43 1.56
CA LEU A 145 13.72 -6.39 1.24
C LEU A 145 13.57 -6.96 -0.17
N THR A 146 12.35 -7.22 -0.60
CA THR A 146 12.07 -7.68 -1.97
C THR A 146 12.37 -6.58 -2.99
N ILE A 147 12.03 -5.33 -2.69
CA ILE A 147 12.38 -4.17 -3.54
C ILE A 147 13.90 -4.10 -3.73
N VAL A 148 14.68 -4.19 -2.65
CA VAL A 148 16.15 -4.15 -2.71
C VAL A 148 16.71 -5.32 -3.52
N ALA A 149 16.21 -6.53 -3.30
CA ALA A 149 16.65 -7.71 -4.05
C ALA A 149 16.37 -7.57 -5.56
N LEU A 150 15.21 -7.03 -5.93
CA LEU A 150 14.86 -6.77 -7.33
C LEU A 150 15.74 -5.65 -7.92
N ALA A 151 16.02 -4.60 -7.17
CA ALA A 151 16.90 -3.51 -7.61
C ALA A 151 18.34 -4.01 -7.86
N MET A 152 18.87 -4.87 -7.00
CA MET A 152 20.18 -5.49 -7.20
C MET A 152 20.22 -6.38 -8.47
N ARG A 153 19.17 -7.16 -8.71
CA ARG A 153 19.04 -7.95 -9.94
C ARG A 153 18.96 -7.06 -11.17
N GLN A 154 18.20 -5.97 -11.10
CA GLN A 154 18.06 -4.99 -12.16
C GLN A 154 19.39 -4.32 -12.49
N ALA A 155 20.16 -3.88 -11.48
CA ALA A 155 21.46 -3.25 -11.67
C ALA A 155 22.43 -4.17 -12.44
N LYS A 156 22.48 -5.46 -12.10
CA LYS A 156 23.26 -6.46 -12.84
C LYS A 156 22.81 -6.60 -14.29
N TYR A 157 21.52 -6.57 -14.53
CA TYR A 157 20.95 -6.63 -15.87
C TYR A 157 21.32 -5.39 -16.68
N ILE A 158 21.15 -4.18 -16.11
CA ILE A 158 21.51 -2.91 -16.75
C ILE A 158 22.98 -2.91 -17.14
N ALA A 159 23.89 -3.23 -16.23
CA ALA A 159 25.32 -3.31 -16.50
C ALA A 159 25.66 -4.23 -17.70
N LYS A 160 24.99 -5.40 -17.76
CA LYS A 160 25.15 -6.32 -18.88
C LYS A 160 24.65 -5.70 -20.21
N GLN A 161 23.47 -5.08 -20.19
CA GLN A 161 22.90 -4.47 -21.39
C GLN A 161 23.75 -3.30 -21.90
N MET A 162 24.27 -2.44 -21.01
CA MET A 162 25.18 -1.37 -21.34
C MET A 162 26.48 -1.90 -21.95
N SER A 163 27.09 -2.93 -21.35
CA SER A 163 28.32 -3.54 -21.88
C SER A 163 28.14 -4.13 -23.28
N SER A 164 26.96 -4.62 -23.59
CA SER A 164 26.62 -5.16 -24.93
C SER A 164 26.09 -4.10 -25.90
N LYS A 165 25.98 -2.82 -25.46
CA LYS A 165 25.38 -1.71 -26.23
C LYS A 165 23.93 -1.99 -26.65
N ALA A 166 23.17 -2.74 -25.86
CA ALA A 166 21.76 -3.05 -26.12
C ALA A 166 20.80 -1.96 -25.58
N ILE A 167 21.32 -1.10 -24.71
CA ILE A 167 20.66 0.10 -24.19
C ILE A 167 21.65 1.23 -24.10
#